data_b78a60b3afe936348e3ecdc8ec7ea685
#
_entry.id   b78a60b3afe936348e3ecdc8ec7ea685
#
_cell.length_a   1.000
_cell.length_b   1.000
_cell.length_c   1.000
_cell.angle_alpha   90.00
_cell.angle_beta   90.00
_cell.angle_gamma   90.00
#
_symmetry.space_group_name_H-M   'P 1'
#
loop_
_entity.id
_entity.type
_entity.pdbx_description
1 polymer ?
#
loop_
_entity_poly.entity_id
_entity_poly.type
_entity_poly.pdbx_seq_one_letter_code
_entity_poly.pdbx_strand_id
1 'polypeptide(L)'
;HKRYVGKECFRVGLYWQGIMHDMSKFGKTEFVRNSKFFCGKYSPHENERVVAWYSLSRLHHKGHNPHHWSYWLDIDHVNWKVQPIAMSEKYILEMCCDFIWAGKVYNKEKFNNTEPLLYWKEKINKDLIHPETVAKVTAYLEHYALYWTLK
;
A
#
# COMPACT_ATOMS: atom_id res chain seq x y z
N HIS A 1 -4.43 -5.04 -11.49
CA HIS A 1 -4.38 -4.33 -10.22
C HIS A 1 -4.53 -2.81 -10.42
N LYS A 2 -3.56 -2.08 -11.00
CA LYS A 2 -3.56 -0.62 -11.21
C LYS A 2 -4.91 -0.05 -11.73
N ARG A 3 -5.48 -0.65 -12.80
CA ARG A 3 -6.76 -0.20 -13.37
C ARG A 3 -7.91 -0.25 -12.35
N TYR A 4 -7.91 -1.23 -11.49
CA TYR A 4 -8.96 -1.42 -10.49
C TYR A 4 -8.79 -0.49 -9.29
N VAL A 5 -7.57 -0.33 -8.80
CA VAL A 5 -7.26 0.69 -7.77
C VAL A 5 -7.63 2.07 -8.29
N GLY A 6 -7.29 2.41 -9.55
CA GLY A 6 -7.67 3.67 -10.16
C GLY A 6 -9.18 3.91 -10.18
N LYS A 7 -9.99 2.89 -10.47
CA LYS A 7 -11.46 3.00 -10.41
C LYS A 7 -11.96 3.31 -8.99
N GLU A 8 -11.37 2.68 -7.97
CA GLU A 8 -11.76 2.94 -6.59
C GLU A 8 -11.34 4.34 -6.13
N CYS A 9 -10.14 4.77 -6.51
CA CYS A 9 -9.68 6.15 -6.29
C CYS A 9 -10.64 7.18 -6.91
N PHE A 10 -11.14 6.91 -8.12
CA PHE A 10 -12.12 7.80 -8.79
C PHE A 10 -13.44 7.88 -8.03
N ARG A 11 -13.92 6.79 -7.44
CA ARG A 11 -15.14 6.77 -6.61
C ARG A 11 -15.03 7.66 -5.37
N VAL A 12 -13.83 7.83 -4.84
CA VAL A 12 -13.57 8.70 -3.68
C VAL A 12 -13.03 10.08 -4.06
N GLY A 13 -13.04 10.43 -5.36
CA GLY A 13 -12.63 11.75 -5.87
C GLY A 13 -11.12 11.92 -6.05
N LEU A 14 -10.34 10.86 -6.02
CA LEU A 14 -8.88 10.87 -6.17
C LEU A 14 -8.45 10.59 -7.62
N TYR A 15 -8.82 11.46 -8.55
CA TYR A 15 -8.59 11.25 -9.99
C TYR A 15 -7.10 11.16 -10.33
N TRP A 16 -6.30 12.11 -9.84
CA TRP A 16 -4.86 12.12 -10.10
C TRP A 16 -4.14 10.91 -9.51
N GLN A 17 -4.41 10.57 -8.26
CA GLN A 17 -3.86 9.39 -7.61
C GLN A 17 -4.24 8.11 -8.36
N GLY A 18 -5.48 8.00 -8.80
CA GLY A 18 -5.93 6.83 -9.56
C GLY A 18 -5.21 6.66 -10.91
N ILE A 19 -4.87 7.76 -11.59
CA ILE A 19 -4.08 7.74 -12.84
C ILE A 19 -2.62 7.38 -12.54
N MET A 20 -2.03 8.00 -11.52
CA MET A 20 -0.61 7.90 -11.22
C MET A 20 -0.25 6.72 -10.32
N HIS A 21 -1.25 6.03 -9.75
CA HIS A 21 -1.05 4.88 -8.87
C HIS A 21 -0.06 3.89 -9.49
N ASP A 22 0.99 3.58 -8.74
CA ASP A 22 1.99 2.57 -9.13
C ASP A 22 2.68 2.80 -10.49
N MET A 23 2.74 4.04 -10.98
CA MET A 23 3.45 4.33 -12.24
C MET A 23 4.93 3.97 -12.17
N SER A 24 5.54 3.98 -11.00
CA SER A 24 6.93 3.56 -10.79
C SER A 24 7.20 2.12 -11.26
N LYS A 25 6.19 1.24 -11.23
CA LYS A 25 6.28 -0.16 -11.70
C LYS A 25 6.62 -0.29 -13.18
N PHE A 26 6.34 0.72 -13.99
CA PHE A 26 6.71 0.76 -15.41
C PHE A 26 8.12 1.30 -15.64
N GLY A 27 8.76 1.85 -14.61
CA GLY A 27 10.15 2.29 -14.68
C GLY A 27 11.12 1.10 -14.77
N LYS A 28 12.25 1.31 -15.45
CA LYS A 28 13.27 0.27 -15.70
C LYS A 28 13.69 -0.47 -14.41
N THR A 29 13.87 0.25 -13.32
CA THR A 29 14.32 -0.30 -12.03
C THR A 29 13.37 -1.36 -11.48
N GLU A 30 12.06 -1.08 -11.46
CA GLU A 30 11.08 -2.03 -10.95
C GLU A 30 10.70 -3.07 -12.01
N PHE A 31 10.49 -2.66 -13.25
CA PHE A 31 10.02 -3.55 -14.32
C PHE A 31 10.98 -4.71 -14.57
N VAL A 32 12.27 -4.43 -14.74
CA VAL A 32 13.29 -5.47 -15.01
C VAL A 32 13.40 -6.43 -13.82
N ARG A 33 13.42 -5.91 -12.58
CA ARG A 33 13.51 -6.76 -11.40
C ARG A 33 12.26 -7.59 -11.19
N ASN A 34 11.09 -6.99 -11.33
CA ASN A 34 9.82 -7.69 -11.18
C ASN A 34 9.67 -8.80 -12.22
N SER A 35 10.13 -8.58 -13.46
CA SER A 35 10.14 -9.61 -14.49
C SER A 35 11.08 -10.77 -14.14
N LYS A 36 12.27 -10.47 -13.59
CA LYS A 36 13.25 -11.48 -13.18
C LYS A 36 12.74 -12.37 -12.04
N PHE A 37 12.03 -11.78 -11.07
CA PHE A 37 11.55 -12.48 -9.88
C PHE A 37 10.08 -12.92 -9.98
N PHE A 38 9.45 -12.80 -11.14
CA PHE A 38 8.08 -13.25 -11.34
C PHE A 38 7.99 -14.78 -11.27
N CYS A 39 7.19 -15.31 -10.36
CA CYS A 39 6.98 -16.75 -10.18
C CYS A 39 5.51 -17.19 -10.27
N GLY A 40 4.56 -16.26 -10.41
CA GLY A 40 3.13 -16.55 -10.50
C GLY A 40 2.44 -17.00 -9.21
N LYS A 41 3.18 -17.25 -8.12
CA LYS A 41 2.64 -17.70 -6.83
C LYS A 41 2.43 -16.57 -5.82
N TYR A 42 3.35 -15.64 -5.76
CA TYR A 42 3.30 -14.44 -4.91
C TYR A 42 3.91 -13.25 -5.65
N SER A 43 3.89 -12.07 -5.02
CA SER A 43 4.40 -10.86 -5.67
C SER A 43 5.89 -11.00 -6.02
N PRO A 44 6.37 -10.42 -7.13
CA PRO A 44 7.79 -10.42 -7.47
C PRO A 44 8.68 -9.85 -6.37
N HIS A 45 8.21 -8.83 -5.66
CA HIS A 45 8.93 -8.25 -4.51
C HIS A 45 9.16 -9.26 -3.38
N GLU A 46 8.16 -10.09 -3.10
CA GLU A 46 8.26 -11.12 -2.07
C GLU A 46 9.21 -12.22 -2.51
N ASN A 47 9.13 -12.65 -3.77
CA ASN A 47 10.06 -13.64 -4.32
C ASN A 47 11.51 -13.11 -4.31
N GLU A 48 11.73 -11.83 -4.64
CA GLU A 48 13.05 -11.22 -4.54
C GLU A 48 13.59 -11.27 -3.09
N ARG A 49 12.72 -11.02 -2.08
CA ARG A 49 13.11 -11.12 -0.67
C ARG A 49 13.46 -12.54 -0.23
N VAL A 50 12.72 -13.52 -0.68
CA VAL A 50 12.99 -14.93 -0.40
C VAL A 50 14.36 -15.36 -0.98
N VAL A 51 14.68 -14.91 -2.19
CA VAL A 51 15.91 -15.31 -2.89
C VAL A 51 17.13 -14.49 -2.44
N ALA A 52 16.97 -13.18 -2.24
CA ALA A 52 18.08 -12.25 -2.01
C ALA A 52 18.10 -11.62 -0.60
N TRP A 53 17.18 -12.02 0.30
CA TRP A 53 17.01 -11.49 1.66
C TRP A 53 16.50 -10.03 1.73
N TYR A 54 16.49 -9.32 0.63
CA TYR A 54 15.96 -7.96 0.47
C TYR A 54 15.34 -7.81 -0.92
N SER A 55 14.61 -6.71 -1.15
CA SER A 55 14.06 -6.39 -2.46
C SER A 55 14.37 -4.94 -2.82
N LEU A 56 15.22 -4.74 -3.82
CA LEU A 56 15.52 -3.41 -4.35
C LEU A 56 14.32 -2.84 -5.12
N SER A 57 13.56 -3.69 -5.81
CA SER A 57 12.32 -3.24 -6.46
C SER A 57 11.30 -2.74 -5.45
N ARG A 58 11.18 -3.39 -4.28
CA ARG A 58 10.31 -2.93 -3.18
C ARG A 58 10.81 -1.63 -2.55
N LEU A 59 12.11 -1.48 -2.33
CA LEU A 59 12.69 -0.24 -1.80
C LEU A 59 12.41 0.93 -2.74
N HIS A 60 12.68 0.76 -4.03
CA HIS A 60 12.39 1.77 -5.04
C HIS A 60 10.88 2.09 -5.07
N HIS A 61 10.04 1.07 -5.10
CA HIS A 61 8.59 1.22 -5.10
C HIS A 61 8.09 2.04 -3.92
N LYS A 62 8.47 1.67 -2.71
CA LYS A 62 8.06 2.38 -1.48
C LYS A 62 8.60 3.82 -1.42
N GLY A 63 9.80 4.08 -1.94
CA GLY A 63 10.39 5.42 -1.99
C GLY A 63 9.79 6.34 -3.05
N HIS A 64 9.02 5.80 -4.02
CA HIS A 64 8.42 6.58 -5.11
C HIS A 64 6.88 6.66 -5.05
N ASN A 65 6.27 5.94 -4.10
CA ASN A 65 4.81 5.85 -4.00
C ASN A 65 4.33 6.29 -2.60
N PRO A 66 3.89 7.54 -2.44
CA PRO A 66 3.50 8.10 -1.14
C PRO A 66 2.28 7.44 -0.49
N HIS A 67 1.55 6.57 -1.18
CA HIS A 67 0.49 5.77 -0.58
C HIS A 67 0.99 4.62 0.31
N HIS A 68 2.31 4.41 0.40
CA HIS A 68 2.90 3.49 1.38
C HIS A 68 3.34 4.22 2.64
N TRP A 69 2.97 3.74 3.84
CA TRP A 69 3.37 4.36 5.11
C TRP A 69 4.88 4.45 5.29
N SER A 70 5.65 3.51 4.72
CA SER A 70 7.12 3.52 4.79
C SER A 70 7.79 4.64 3.98
N TYR A 71 7.06 5.34 3.11
CA TYR A 71 7.51 6.58 2.49
C TYR A 71 7.58 7.73 3.52
N TRP A 72 6.75 7.67 4.55
CA TRP A 72 6.57 8.69 5.59
C TRP A 72 7.41 8.42 6.83
N LEU A 73 8.65 8.05 6.62
CA LEU A 73 9.64 7.86 7.68
C LEU A 73 10.75 8.90 7.52
N ASP A 74 11.13 9.53 8.62
CA ASP A 74 12.21 10.49 8.67
C ASP A 74 13.11 10.22 9.86
N ILE A 75 14.23 10.94 9.96
CA ILE A 75 15.15 10.85 11.09
C ILE A 75 14.92 12.06 12.00
N ASP A 76 14.57 11.80 13.24
CA ASP A 76 14.56 12.84 14.28
C ASP A 76 15.96 13.41 14.47
N HIS A 77 16.13 14.73 14.27
CA HIS A 77 17.41 15.42 14.30
C HIS A 77 18.03 15.52 15.71
N VAL A 78 17.23 15.26 16.76
CA VAL A 78 17.69 15.31 18.15
C VAL A 78 18.27 13.97 18.58
N ASN A 79 17.52 12.90 18.35
CA ASN A 79 17.86 11.56 18.82
C ASN A 79 18.44 10.65 17.73
N TRP A 80 18.47 11.11 16.49
CA TRP A 80 18.91 10.34 15.32
C TRP A 80 18.18 9.00 15.15
N LYS A 81 16.92 8.95 15.58
CA LYS A 81 16.07 7.76 15.44
C LYS A 81 15.08 7.94 14.32
N VAL A 82 14.78 6.85 13.63
CA VAL A 82 13.71 6.82 12.64
C VAL A 82 12.37 7.05 13.34
N GLN A 83 11.61 8.01 12.83
CA GLN A 83 10.28 8.35 13.32
C GLN A 83 9.26 8.35 12.17
N PRO A 84 8.00 7.97 12.42
CA PRO A 84 6.95 8.08 11.42
C PRO A 84 6.40 9.50 11.34
N ILE A 85 6.09 9.93 10.12
CA ILE A 85 5.41 11.20 9.83
C ILE A 85 3.96 10.90 9.45
N ALA A 86 3.03 11.78 9.82
CA ALA A 86 1.63 11.63 9.47
C ALA A 86 1.42 11.70 7.95
N MET A 87 0.75 10.71 7.40
CA MET A 87 0.38 10.68 5.98
C MET A 87 -0.70 11.71 5.70
N SER A 88 -0.61 12.38 4.54
CA SER A 88 -1.73 13.20 4.09
C SER A 88 -2.91 12.36 3.63
N GLU A 89 -4.12 12.87 3.85
CA GLU A 89 -5.37 12.12 3.69
C GLU A 89 -5.57 11.50 2.30
N LYS A 90 -5.18 12.21 1.25
CA LYS A 90 -5.28 11.70 -0.13
C LYS A 90 -4.48 10.39 -0.33
N TYR A 91 -3.33 10.26 0.31
CA TYR A 91 -2.50 9.06 0.21
C TYR A 91 -2.97 7.95 1.17
N ILE A 92 -3.59 8.31 2.29
CA ILE A 92 -4.31 7.36 3.15
C ILE A 92 -5.44 6.69 2.37
N LEU A 93 -6.29 7.48 1.71
CA LEU A 93 -7.39 6.96 0.90
C LEU A 93 -6.89 6.12 -0.28
N GLU A 94 -5.82 6.56 -0.96
CA GLU A 94 -5.19 5.77 -2.03
C GLU A 94 -4.68 4.42 -1.52
N MET A 95 -4.04 4.38 -0.35
CA MET A 95 -3.60 3.16 0.30
C MET A 95 -4.76 2.23 0.65
N CYS A 96 -5.88 2.78 1.15
CA CYS A 96 -7.08 1.99 1.43
C CYS A 96 -7.66 1.38 0.13
N CYS A 97 -7.70 2.15 -0.97
CA CYS A 97 -8.10 1.63 -2.28
C CYS A 97 -7.19 0.48 -2.74
N ASP A 98 -5.88 0.62 -2.51
CA ASP A 98 -4.88 -0.41 -2.83
C ASP A 98 -5.14 -1.70 -2.02
N PHE A 99 -5.35 -1.62 -0.70
CA PHE A 99 -5.66 -2.78 0.15
C PHE A 99 -6.93 -3.50 -0.29
N ILE A 100 -7.99 -2.77 -0.61
CA ILE A 100 -9.26 -3.35 -1.08
C ILE A 100 -9.04 -4.15 -2.36
N TRP A 101 -8.33 -3.59 -3.32
CA TRP A 101 -8.12 -4.28 -4.60
C TRP A 101 -7.04 -5.34 -4.55
N ALA A 102 -6.03 -5.22 -3.70
CA ALA A 102 -5.10 -6.30 -3.42
C ALA A 102 -5.87 -7.52 -2.86
N GLY A 103 -6.71 -7.31 -1.85
CA GLY A 103 -7.57 -8.37 -1.30
C GLY A 103 -8.44 -9.04 -2.37
N LYS A 104 -9.15 -8.24 -3.18
CA LYS A 104 -10.01 -8.75 -4.29
C LYS A 104 -9.23 -9.57 -5.33
N VAL A 105 -8.01 -9.16 -5.66
CA VAL A 105 -7.17 -9.87 -6.65
C VAL A 105 -6.62 -11.18 -6.10
N TYR A 106 -6.16 -11.18 -4.85
CA TYR A 106 -5.55 -12.37 -4.25
C TYR A 106 -6.58 -13.39 -3.77
N ASN A 107 -7.68 -12.94 -3.18
CA ASN A 107 -8.68 -13.83 -2.56
C ASN A 107 -9.88 -14.14 -3.47
N LYS A 108 -10.03 -13.40 -4.58
CA LYS A 108 -11.07 -13.64 -5.60
C LYS A 108 -12.46 -13.83 -4.96
N GLU A 109 -13.08 -15.00 -5.17
CA GLU A 109 -14.42 -15.33 -4.66
C GLU A 109 -14.50 -15.42 -3.13
N LYS A 110 -13.37 -15.61 -2.46
CA LYS A 110 -13.28 -15.66 -0.98
C LYS A 110 -13.15 -14.28 -0.35
N PHE A 111 -12.96 -13.21 -1.17
CA PHE A 111 -12.82 -11.86 -0.65
C PHE A 111 -14.09 -11.41 0.08
N ASN A 112 -13.89 -10.84 1.26
CA ASN A 112 -14.94 -10.14 1.99
C ASN A 112 -14.48 -8.72 2.39
N ASN A 113 -15.44 -7.88 2.74
CA ASN A 113 -15.20 -6.46 3.06
C ASN A 113 -14.39 -6.22 4.35
N THR A 114 -14.24 -7.21 5.21
CA THR A 114 -13.46 -7.09 6.45
C THR A 114 -11.97 -7.40 6.24
N GLU A 115 -11.60 -8.07 5.16
CA GLU A 115 -10.22 -8.47 4.90
C GLU A 115 -9.21 -7.31 4.86
N PRO A 116 -9.50 -6.15 4.22
CA PRO A 116 -8.57 -5.02 4.24
C PRO A 116 -8.30 -4.51 5.67
N LEU A 117 -9.33 -4.51 6.53
CA LEU A 117 -9.20 -4.13 7.93
C LEU A 117 -8.38 -5.14 8.74
N LEU A 118 -8.58 -6.44 8.53
CA LEU A 118 -7.81 -7.50 9.18
C LEU A 118 -6.33 -7.44 8.77
N TYR A 119 -6.06 -7.29 7.48
CA TYR A 119 -4.71 -7.06 6.97
C TYR A 119 -4.05 -5.81 7.62
N TRP A 120 -4.78 -4.71 7.72
CA TRP A 120 -4.30 -3.49 8.35
C TRP A 120 -3.97 -3.70 9.84
N LYS A 121 -4.86 -4.34 10.60
CA LYS A 121 -4.64 -4.65 12.03
C LYS A 121 -3.39 -5.50 12.26
N GLU A 122 -3.07 -6.41 11.35
CA GLU A 122 -1.81 -7.15 11.40
C GLU A 122 -0.58 -6.25 11.18
N LYS A 123 -0.67 -5.25 10.30
CA LYS A 123 0.43 -4.31 9.99
C LYS A 123 0.72 -3.32 11.11
N ILE A 124 -0.31 -2.76 11.74
CA ILE A 124 -0.14 -1.79 12.84
C ILE A 124 0.74 -2.35 13.96
N ASN A 125 0.65 -3.63 14.22
CA ASN A 125 1.40 -4.30 15.29
C ASN A 125 2.87 -4.57 14.95
N LYS A 126 3.28 -4.46 13.69
CA LYS A 126 4.61 -4.86 13.20
C LYS A 126 5.41 -3.73 12.58
N ASP A 127 4.74 -2.68 12.12
CA ASP A 127 5.35 -1.62 11.33
C ASP A 127 5.37 -0.28 12.09
N LEU A 128 6.35 0.56 11.81
CA LEU A 128 6.45 1.91 12.37
C LEU A 128 5.54 2.85 11.58
N ILE A 129 4.39 3.21 12.17
CA ILE A 129 3.36 4.04 11.52
C ILE A 129 2.91 5.14 12.49
N HIS A 130 2.73 6.36 11.97
CA HIS A 130 2.29 7.49 12.78
C HIS A 130 0.88 7.26 13.35
N PRO A 131 0.63 7.56 14.66
CA PRO A 131 -0.66 7.29 15.29
C PRO A 131 -1.87 7.92 14.59
N GLU A 132 -1.74 9.15 14.08
CA GLU A 132 -2.80 9.80 13.31
C GLU A 132 -3.12 9.04 12.01
N THR A 133 -2.10 8.54 11.32
CA THR A 133 -2.27 7.68 10.14
C THR A 133 -3.01 6.39 10.52
N VAL A 134 -2.62 5.76 11.63
CA VAL A 134 -3.28 4.54 12.12
C VAL A 134 -4.76 4.80 12.38
N ALA A 135 -5.09 5.87 13.08
CA ALA A 135 -6.48 6.22 13.39
C ALA A 135 -7.33 6.44 12.14
N LYS A 136 -6.83 7.23 11.18
CA LYS A 136 -7.56 7.54 9.93
C LYS A 136 -7.76 6.31 9.05
N VAL A 137 -6.70 5.52 8.83
CA VAL A 137 -6.81 4.28 8.02
C VAL A 137 -7.80 3.31 8.66
N THR A 138 -7.72 3.13 9.97
CA THR A 138 -8.64 2.26 10.70
C THR A 138 -10.09 2.71 10.50
N ALA A 139 -10.39 3.99 10.68
CA ALA A 139 -11.74 4.53 10.49
C ALA A 139 -12.26 4.31 9.06
N TYR A 140 -11.45 4.56 8.03
CA TYR A 140 -11.86 4.31 6.64
C TYR A 140 -12.12 2.83 6.35
N LEU A 141 -11.28 1.94 6.86
CA LEU A 141 -11.45 0.50 6.63
C LEU A 141 -12.58 -0.10 7.47
N GLU A 142 -12.87 0.42 8.65
CA GLU A 142 -14.05 0.07 9.43
C GLU A 142 -15.33 0.52 8.72
N HIS A 143 -15.36 1.74 8.18
CA HIS A 143 -16.47 2.20 7.35
C HIS A 143 -16.66 1.30 6.12
N TYR A 144 -15.57 0.95 5.42
CA TYR A 144 -15.65 0.04 4.28
C TYR A 144 -16.17 -1.36 4.67
N ALA A 145 -15.77 -1.86 5.82
CA ALA A 145 -16.24 -3.16 6.33
C ALA A 145 -17.75 -3.18 6.58
N LEU A 146 -18.37 -2.05 6.89
CA LEU A 146 -19.80 -1.94 7.13
C LEU A 146 -20.60 -1.61 5.86
N TYR A 147 -20.09 -0.71 5.04
CA TYR A 147 -20.88 -0.07 3.96
C TYR A 147 -20.36 -0.36 2.54
N TRP A 148 -19.27 -1.09 2.37
CA TRP A 148 -18.62 -1.37 1.07
C TRP A 148 -18.13 -0.12 0.33
N THR A 149 -17.99 0.99 1.00
CA THR A 149 -17.45 2.26 0.49
C THR A 149 -16.52 2.90 1.52
N LEU A 150 -15.52 3.65 1.03
CA LEU A 150 -14.59 4.41 1.89
C LEU A 150 -15.16 5.76 2.34
N LYS A 151 -16.20 6.24 1.66
CA LYS A 151 -16.92 7.49 1.96
C LYS A 151 -18.39 7.34 1.69
#